data_b1234a412175d63aebfc6c9fde8185de
#
_entry.id   b1234a412175d63aebfc6c9fde8185de
#
_cell.length_a   1.000
_cell.length_b   1.000
_cell.length_c   1.000
_cell.angle_alpha   90.00
_cell.angle_beta   90.00
_cell.angle_gamma   90.00
#
_symmetry.space_group_name_H-M   'P 1'
#
loop_
_entity.id
_entity.type
_entity.pdbx_description
1 polymer ?
#
loop_
_entity_poly.entity_id
_entity_poly.type
_entity_poly.pdbx_seq_one_letter_code
_entity_poly.pdbx_strand_id
1 'polypeptide(L)'
;MCEGEQTVSFWVPLDYIPRDRSIEYIAGSHAWDKNFKPQRFDGSDLFEGDKSEVVPDVDNMRDQFNILGWEMEPGDAVAFHFRTLHGAPANSSNSRRRVISIRWVGDDAKFVKRLGPTSPSFPELTFEDGEPFAGEDFPIMFVKK
;
A
#
# COMPACT_ATOMS: atom_id res chain seq x y z
N MET A 1 5.87 10.19 1.31
CA MET A 1 5.23 9.44 0.21
C MET A 1 6.20 9.38 -0.93
N CYS A 2 5.97 8.56 -1.97
CA CYS A 2 6.91 8.46 -3.08
C CYS A 2 6.19 8.49 -4.43
N GLU A 3 6.89 8.94 -5.44
CA GLU A 3 6.64 8.74 -6.86
C GLU A 3 7.74 7.86 -7.43
N GLY A 4 7.44 7.12 -8.49
CA GLY A 4 8.33 6.18 -9.16
C GLY A 4 7.59 4.90 -9.54
N GLU A 5 8.11 4.20 -10.53
CA GLU A 5 7.53 2.93 -10.99
C GLU A 5 8.17 1.71 -10.32
N GLN A 6 9.40 1.86 -9.80
CA GLN A 6 10.10 0.77 -9.12
C GLN A 6 9.71 0.72 -7.64
N THR A 7 8.47 0.37 -7.37
CA THR A 7 7.95 0.26 -6.00
C THR A 7 7.27 -1.09 -5.78
N VAL A 8 7.54 -1.72 -4.65
CA VAL A 8 6.90 -2.98 -4.28
C VAL A 8 6.59 -3.05 -2.79
N SER A 9 5.36 -3.44 -2.48
CA SER A 9 4.95 -3.86 -1.15
C SER A 9 4.92 -5.38 -1.07
N PHE A 10 5.42 -5.92 0.03
CA PHE A 10 5.16 -7.31 0.42
C PHE A 10 4.19 -7.33 1.58
N TRP A 11 3.17 -8.15 1.48
CA TRP A 11 2.22 -8.43 2.55
C TRP A 11 2.41 -9.87 2.99
N VAL A 12 2.88 -10.06 4.21
CA VAL A 12 3.35 -11.34 4.75
C VAL A 12 2.54 -11.70 5.99
N PRO A 13 1.68 -12.71 5.94
CA PRO A 13 0.91 -13.14 7.10
C PRO A 13 1.80 -13.83 8.15
N LEU A 14 1.51 -13.58 9.41
CA LEU A 14 2.08 -14.27 10.57
C LEU A 14 1.11 -15.26 11.20
N ASP A 15 -0.13 -15.25 10.77
CA ASP A 15 -1.18 -16.18 11.16
C ASP A 15 -1.84 -16.71 9.89
N TYR A 16 -2.49 -17.89 9.99
CA TYR A 16 -3.35 -18.36 8.91
C TYR A 16 -4.49 -17.38 8.64
N ILE A 17 -4.68 -17.02 7.38
CA ILE A 17 -5.71 -16.10 6.93
C ILE A 17 -6.57 -16.77 5.86
N PRO A 18 -7.82 -17.14 6.16
CA PRO A 18 -8.71 -17.70 5.17
C PRO A 18 -9.08 -16.66 4.11
N ARG A 19 -9.50 -17.12 2.93
CA ARG A 19 -9.80 -16.30 1.76
C ARG A 19 -10.78 -15.15 2.03
N ASP A 20 -11.80 -15.40 2.82
CA ASP A 20 -12.86 -14.44 3.15
C ASP A 20 -12.42 -13.29 4.07
N ARG A 21 -11.25 -13.41 4.68
CA ARG A 21 -10.64 -12.41 5.55
C ARG A 21 -9.28 -11.92 5.04
N SER A 22 -8.88 -12.38 3.87
CA SER A 22 -7.63 -11.99 3.25
C SER A 22 -7.73 -10.61 2.61
N ILE A 23 -6.58 -10.02 2.36
CA ILE A 23 -6.48 -8.80 1.56
C ILE A 23 -6.87 -9.09 0.11
N GLU A 24 -7.59 -8.18 -0.49
CA GLU A 24 -8.00 -8.23 -1.88
C GLU A 24 -7.34 -7.13 -2.68
N TYR A 25 -7.10 -7.39 -3.96
CA TYR A 25 -6.41 -6.50 -4.88
C TYR A 25 -7.22 -6.36 -6.16
N ILE A 26 -7.30 -5.16 -6.72
CA ILE A 26 -7.84 -4.96 -8.07
C ILE A 26 -6.71 -5.16 -9.06
N ALA A 27 -6.79 -6.25 -9.83
CA ALA A 27 -5.78 -6.59 -10.82
C ALA A 27 -5.59 -5.47 -11.86
N GLY A 28 -4.35 -5.06 -12.07
CA GLY A 28 -3.99 -4.04 -13.05
C GLY A 28 -4.25 -2.59 -12.61
N SER A 29 -4.84 -2.34 -11.44
CA SER A 29 -5.17 -0.98 -11.00
C SER A 29 -3.97 -0.05 -10.83
N HIS A 30 -2.77 -0.59 -10.62
CA HIS A 30 -1.54 0.20 -10.57
C HIS A 30 -1.20 0.90 -11.89
N ALA A 31 -1.68 0.35 -13.01
CA ALA A 31 -1.48 0.91 -14.36
C ALA A 31 -2.59 1.87 -14.79
N TRP A 32 -3.58 2.15 -13.95
CA TRP A 32 -4.57 3.16 -14.27
C TRP A 32 -3.92 4.55 -14.24
N ASP A 33 -4.26 5.38 -15.23
CA ASP A 33 -3.78 6.77 -15.29
C ASP A 33 -4.58 7.66 -14.31
N LYS A 34 -4.52 7.28 -13.03
CA LYS A 34 -5.28 7.90 -11.95
C LYS A 34 -4.51 7.81 -10.63
N ASN A 35 -4.56 8.89 -9.89
CA ASN A 35 -4.11 8.91 -8.51
C ASN A 35 -5.32 8.95 -7.59
N PHE A 36 -5.39 8.00 -6.68
CA PHE A 36 -6.47 7.92 -5.70
C PHE A 36 -6.01 8.45 -4.34
N LYS A 37 -6.90 9.21 -3.70
CA LYS A 37 -6.65 9.64 -2.33
C LYS A 37 -6.88 8.48 -1.36
N PRO A 38 -5.96 8.27 -0.40
CA PRO A 38 -6.18 7.28 0.62
C PRO A 38 -7.31 7.72 1.55
N GLN A 39 -8.17 6.77 1.92
CA GLN A 39 -9.26 6.98 2.86
C GLN A 39 -9.01 6.24 4.16
N ARG A 40 -9.57 6.76 5.25
CA ARG A 40 -9.64 6.04 6.52
C ARG A 40 -10.76 4.99 6.45
N PHE A 41 -10.76 4.07 7.41
CA PHE A 41 -11.80 3.04 7.51
C PHE A 41 -13.22 3.59 7.72
N ASP A 42 -13.34 4.83 8.17
CA ASP A 42 -14.62 5.54 8.32
C ASP A 42 -15.05 6.30 7.06
N GLY A 43 -14.29 6.15 5.96
CA GLY A 43 -14.54 6.82 4.68
C GLY A 43 -14.06 8.26 4.60
N SER A 44 -13.51 8.83 5.68
CA SER A 44 -12.97 10.18 5.64
C SER A 44 -11.62 10.25 4.92
N ASP A 45 -11.31 11.40 4.32
CA ASP A 45 -10.03 11.62 3.65
C ASP A 45 -8.87 11.55 4.65
N LEU A 46 -7.79 10.85 4.28
CA LEU A 46 -6.59 10.78 5.12
C LEU A 46 -5.84 12.13 5.14
N PHE A 47 -5.87 12.85 4.02
CA PHE A 47 -5.22 14.15 3.86
C PHE A 47 -6.23 15.20 3.43
N GLU A 48 -6.36 16.26 4.22
CA GLU A 48 -7.23 17.38 3.91
C GLU A 48 -6.71 18.12 2.67
N GLY A 49 -7.61 18.40 1.71
CA GLY A 49 -7.26 19.11 0.48
C GLY A 49 -6.57 18.27 -0.60
N ASP A 50 -6.47 16.95 -0.44
CA ASP A 50 -6.00 16.06 -1.51
C ASP A 50 -6.99 16.08 -2.69
N LYS A 51 -6.51 16.50 -3.87
CA LYS A 51 -7.29 16.63 -5.11
C LYS A 51 -7.34 15.34 -5.94
N SER A 52 -6.70 14.28 -5.48
CA SER A 52 -6.75 12.98 -6.14
C SER A 52 -8.17 12.43 -6.20
N GLU A 53 -8.42 11.49 -7.09
CA GLU A 53 -9.74 10.88 -7.26
C GLU A 53 -10.14 10.07 -6.01
N VAL A 54 -11.44 9.94 -5.80
CA VAL A 54 -11.97 9.03 -4.78
C VAL A 54 -11.82 7.60 -5.26
N VAL A 55 -11.40 6.70 -4.38
CA VAL A 55 -11.39 5.26 -4.68
C VAL A 55 -12.82 4.83 -5.06
N PRO A 56 -13.02 4.06 -6.16
CA PRO A 56 -14.33 3.57 -6.52
C PRO A 56 -14.94 2.71 -5.40
N ASP A 57 -16.26 2.70 -5.32
CA ASP A 57 -16.99 1.85 -4.36
C ASP A 57 -16.92 0.38 -4.80
N VAL A 58 -15.77 -0.24 -4.51
CA VAL A 58 -15.46 -1.60 -4.95
C VAL A 58 -16.44 -2.60 -4.37
N ASP A 59 -16.88 -2.42 -3.14
CA ASP A 59 -17.76 -3.37 -2.45
C ASP A 59 -19.14 -3.47 -3.11
N ASN A 60 -19.67 -2.37 -3.63
CA ASN A 60 -20.92 -2.33 -4.36
C ASN A 60 -20.79 -2.57 -5.88
N MET A 61 -19.56 -2.62 -6.39
CA MET A 61 -19.28 -2.73 -7.84
C MET A 61 -18.33 -3.91 -8.15
N ARG A 62 -18.34 -4.94 -7.34
CA ARG A 62 -17.36 -6.06 -7.40
C ARG A 62 -17.32 -6.77 -8.74
N ASP A 63 -18.45 -6.89 -9.42
CA ASP A 63 -18.61 -7.48 -10.75
C ASP A 63 -17.92 -6.70 -11.87
N GLN A 64 -17.57 -5.44 -11.63
CA GLN A 64 -16.87 -4.58 -12.58
C GLN A 64 -15.35 -4.67 -12.47
N PHE A 65 -14.82 -5.39 -11.46
CA PHE A 65 -13.39 -5.47 -11.19
C PHE A 65 -12.90 -6.93 -11.18
N ASN A 66 -11.69 -7.13 -11.69
CA ASN A 66 -10.98 -8.38 -11.49
C ASN A 66 -10.32 -8.36 -10.11
N ILE A 67 -10.99 -8.94 -9.11
CA ILE A 67 -10.54 -8.95 -7.72
C ILE A 67 -9.77 -10.22 -7.44
N LEU A 68 -8.52 -10.07 -7.04
CA LEU A 68 -7.62 -11.14 -6.63
C LEU A 68 -7.52 -11.20 -5.11
N GLY A 69 -7.38 -12.40 -4.59
CA GLY A 69 -7.12 -12.65 -3.17
C GLY A 69 -6.93 -14.15 -2.96
N TRP A 70 -6.26 -14.51 -1.88
CA TRP A 70 -5.86 -15.89 -1.60
C TRP A 70 -6.08 -16.23 -0.13
N GLU A 71 -6.33 -17.48 0.15
CA GLU A 71 -6.05 -18.08 1.44
C GLU A 71 -4.54 -18.09 1.64
N MET A 72 -4.05 -17.77 2.83
CA MET A 72 -2.62 -17.60 3.07
C MET A 72 -2.20 -18.20 4.41
N GLU A 73 -1.02 -18.81 4.43
CA GLU A 73 -0.38 -19.35 5.62
C GLU A 73 0.90 -18.57 6.00
N PRO A 74 1.38 -18.69 7.24
CA PRO A 74 2.69 -18.17 7.60
C PRO A 74 3.78 -18.73 6.69
N GLY A 75 4.54 -17.85 6.04
CA GLY A 75 5.54 -18.16 5.02
C GLY A 75 5.12 -17.76 3.61
N ASP A 76 3.84 -17.51 3.37
CA ASP A 76 3.39 -16.92 2.13
C ASP A 76 3.70 -15.42 2.08
N ALA A 77 3.72 -14.87 0.87
CA ALA A 77 3.83 -13.44 0.66
C ALA A 77 3.12 -13.01 -0.63
N VAL A 78 2.45 -11.88 -0.60
CA VAL A 78 1.95 -11.23 -1.82
C VAL A 78 2.79 -9.98 -2.08
N ALA A 79 3.33 -9.88 -3.31
CA ALA A 79 4.05 -8.71 -3.79
C ALA A 79 3.15 -7.90 -4.73
N PHE A 80 3.08 -6.59 -4.53
CA PHE A 80 2.26 -5.70 -5.36
C PHE A 80 2.86 -4.29 -5.42
N HIS A 81 2.56 -3.59 -6.52
CA HIS A 81 2.99 -2.21 -6.72
C HIS A 81 2.25 -1.26 -5.76
N PHE A 82 2.90 -0.19 -5.29
CA PHE A 82 2.29 0.75 -4.31
C PHE A 82 0.96 1.35 -4.76
N ARG A 83 0.79 1.57 -6.06
CA ARG A 83 -0.45 2.11 -6.66
C ARG A 83 -1.57 1.09 -6.83
N THR A 84 -1.32 -0.19 -6.54
CA THR A 84 -2.37 -1.20 -6.62
C THR A 84 -3.46 -0.93 -5.60
N LEU A 85 -4.70 -0.76 -6.04
CA LEU A 85 -5.84 -0.65 -5.15
C LEU A 85 -6.03 -1.98 -4.42
N HIS A 86 -6.09 -1.89 -3.12
CA HIS A 86 -6.25 -3.05 -2.24
C HIS A 86 -7.03 -2.70 -0.99
N GLY A 87 -7.66 -3.69 -0.42
CA GLY A 87 -8.40 -3.54 0.82
C GLY A 87 -8.55 -4.88 1.52
N ALA A 88 -8.89 -4.85 2.78
CA ALA A 88 -9.19 -6.05 3.54
C ALA A 88 -10.45 -5.84 4.36
N PRO A 89 -11.34 -6.84 4.45
CA PRO A 89 -12.50 -6.76 5.33
C PRO A 89 -12.05 -6.66 6.78
N ALA A 90 -12.91 -6.12 7.63
CA ALA A 90 -12.69 -6.13 9.07
C ALA A 90 -12.50 -7.58 9.56
N ASN A 91 -11.61 -7.77 10.52
CA ASN A 91 -11.46 -9.08 11.17
C ASN A 91 -12.61 -9.27 12.19
N SER A 92 -13.69 -9.84 11.74
CA SER A 92 -14.88 -10.14 12.57
C SER A 92 -14.76 -11.44 13.41
N SER A 93 -13.61 -12.14 13.33
CA SER A 93 -13.39 -13.38 14.06
C SER A 93 -12.63 -13.14 15.37
N ASN A 94 -12.64 -14.17 16.23
CA ASN A 94 -11.82 -14.20 17.44
C ASN A 94 -10.35 -14.60 17.18
N SER A 95 -9.99 -14.94 15.93
CA SER A 95 -8.63 -15.31 15.56
C SER A 95 -7.79 -14.07 15.24
N ARG A 96 -6.51 -14.12 15.54
CA ARG A 96 -5.57 -13.05 15.18
C ARG A 96 -5.38 -12.99 13.66
N ARG A 97 -5.12 -11.79 13.15
CA ARG A 97 -4.68 -11.54 11.77
C ARG A 97 -3.50 -10.56 11.83
N ARG A 98 -2.34 -11.09 12.15
CA ARG A 98 -1.10 -10.30 12.18
C ARG A 98 -0.40 -10.43 10.85
N VAL A 99 0.14 -9.32 10.38
CA VAL A 99 0.88 -9.25 9.12
C VAL A 99 2.10 -8.33 9.27
N ILE A 100 3.11 -8.59 8.47
CA ILE A 100 4.21 -7.66 8.22
C ILE A 100 4.00 -7.06 6.85
N SER A 101 4.06 -5.73 6.75
CA SER A 101 4.07 -5.02 5.48
C SER A 101 5.47 -4.43 5.27
N ILE A 102 6.17 -4.93 4.26
CA ILE A 102 7.52 -4.48 3.90
C ILE A 102 7.41 -3.70 2.59
N ARG A 103 8.05 -2.54 2.53
CA ARG A 103 8.02 -1.67 1.34
C ARG A 103 9.42 -1.44 0.83
N TRP A 104 9.60 -1.61 -0.47
CA TRP A 104 10.86 -1.38 -1.16
C TRP A 104 10.64 -0.39 -2.29
N VAL A 105 11.62 0.46 -2.48
CA VAL A 105 11.67 1.45 -3.57
C VAL A 105 12.95 1.27 -4.35
N GLY A 106 12.89 1.49 -5.65
CA GLY A 106 14.05 1.44 -6.54
C GLY A 106 14.63 2.82 -6.82
N ASP A 107 15.58 2.86 -7.75
CA ASP A 107 16.40 4.05 -8.05
C ASP A 107 15.62 5.23 -8.64
N ASP A 108 14.45 4.96 -9.23
CA ASP A 108 13.58 5.98 -9.79
C ASP A 108 12.65 6.63 -8.75
N ALA A 109 12.58 6.06 -7.54
CA ALA A 109 11.69 6.54 -6.51
C ALA A 109 12.16 7.87 -5.92
N LYS A 110 11.24 8.82 -5.84
CA LYS A 110 11.45 10.16 -5.28
C LYS A 110 10.48 10.42 -4.13
N PHE A 111 10.96 11.12 -3.13
CA PHE A 111 10.12 11.56 -2.04
C PHE A 111 9.11 12.60 -2.55
N VAL A 112 7.87 12.49 -2.09
CA VAL A 112 6.80 13.47 -2.37
C VAL A 112 6.28 14.01 -1.05
N LYS A 113 6.47 15.32 -0.86
CA LYS A 113 5.98 16.03 0.31
C LYS A 113 4.47 16.25 0.19
N ARG A 114 3.70 15.67 1.09
CA ARG A 114 2.25 15.88 1.16
C ARG A 114 1.87 16.47 2.50
N LEU A 115 0.74 17.15 2.55
CA LEU A 115 0.17 17.64 3.79
C LEU A 115 -0.33 16.48 4.64
N GLY A 116 0.05 16.47 5.92
CA GLY A 116 -0.41 15.48 6.87
C GLY A 116 0.65 14.42 7.26
N PRO A 117 0.33 13.58 8.24
CA PRO A 117 1.26 12.59 8.76
C PRO A 117 1.47 11.44 7.76
N THR A 118 2.70 10.93 7.70
CA THR A 118 3.02 9.70 6.97
C THR A 118 2.59 8.46 7.76
N SER A 119 2.42 7.32 7.07
CA SER A 119 2.19 6.03 7.70
C SER A 119 3.18 5.00 7.12
N PRO A 120 4.13 4.51 7.92
CA PRO A 120 4.45 4.89 9.30
C PRO A 120 4.87 6.36 9.44
N SER A 121 4.85 6.85 10.68
CA SER A 121 5.30 8.21 10.97
C SER A 121 6.82 8.26 10.97
N PHE A 122 7.37 9.24 10.28
CA PHE A 122 8.81 9.57 10.27
C PHE A 122 8.97 11.03 10.69
N PRO A 123 8.91 11.36 12.00
CA PRO A 123 8.92 12.73 12.46
C PRO A 123 10.24 13.48 12.18
N GLU A 124 11.34 12.74 12.07
CA GLU A 124 12.68 13.29 11.81
C GLU A 124 13.02 13.38 10.31
N LEU A 125 12.05 13.07 9.43
CA LEU A 125 12.30 13.05 7.99
C LEU A 125 12.50 14.45 7.44
N THR A 126 13.67 14.71 6.87
CA THR A 126 14.09 16.01 6.36
C THR A 126 14.12 16.14 4.84
N PHE A 127 13.64 15.10 4.11
CA PHE A 127 13.66 15.12 2.65
C PHE A 127 12.84 16.28 2.08
N GLU A 128 13.40 16.89 1.06
CA GLU A 128 12.68 17.83 0.22
C GLU A 128 11.96 17.09 -0.93
N ASP A 129 10.98 17.76 -1.52
CA ASP A 129 10.20 17.21 -2.62
C ASP A 129 11.09 16.87 -3.82
N GLY A 130 10.96 15.67 -4.35
CA GLY A 130 11.77 15.15 -5.46
C GLY A 130 13.13 14.57 -5.08
N GLU A 131 13.52 14.56 -3.81
CA GLU A 131 14.76 13.92 -3.39
C GLU A 131 14.70 12.38 -3.46
N PRO A 132 15.83 11.72 -3.80
CA PRO A 132 15.92 10.26 -3.72
C PRO A 132 15.91 9.80 -2.25
N PHE A 133 15.37 8.64 -1.99
CA PHE A 133 15.42 8.03 -0.66
C PHE A 133 16.85 7.62 -0.29
N ALA A 134 17.31 8.02 0.89
CA ALA A 134 18.63 7.68 1.41
C ALA A 134 18.66 7.85 2.95
N GLY A 135 19.74 7.39 3.58
CA GLY A 135 19.99 7.57 5.01
C GLY A 135 19.55 6.37 5.86
N GLU A 136 19.52 6.56 7.17
CA GLU A 136 19.29 5.47 8.12
C GLU A 136 17.88 4.90 8.03
N ASP A 137 16.87 5.76 7.78
CA ASP A 137 15.47 5.33 7.62
C ASP A 137 15.21 4.59 6.30
N PHE A 138 16.09 4.80 5.29
CA PHE A 138 15.99 4.22 3.95
C PHE A 138 17.34 3.65 3.50
N PRO A 139 17.81 2.58 4.15
CA PRO A 139 19.11 2.00 3.83
C PRO A 139 19.12 1.37 2.44
N ILE A 140 20.21 1.52 1.71
CA ILE A 140 20.42 0.84 0.44
C ILE A 140 20.63 -0.65 0.73
N MET A 141 19.69 -1.49 0.32
CA MET A 141 19.70 -2.92 0.57
C MET A 141 20.37 -3.72 -0.56
N PHE A 142 20.39 -3.19 -1.77
CA PHE A 142 20.94 -3.85 -2.94
C PHE A 142 21.49 -2.83 -3.94
N VAL A 143 22.68 -3.10 -4.45
CA VAL A 143 23.29 -2.33 -5.55
C VAL A 143 23.59 -3.31 -6.69
N LYS A 144 23.06 -3.01 -7.88
CA LYS A 144 23.40 -3.79 -9.07
C LYS A 144 24.89 -3.60 -9.38
N LYS A 145 25.63 -4.71 -9.43
CA LYS A 145 27.05 -4.74 -9.86
C LYS A 145 27.16 -4.65 -11.38
#